data_a831c30a7581b08686e0a882a581e3a8
#
_entry.id   a831c30a7581b08686e0a882a581e3a8
#
_cell.length_a   1.000
_cell.length_b   1.000
_cell.length_c   1.000
_cell.angle_alpha   90.00
_cell.angle_beta   90.00
_cell.angle_gamma   90.00
#
_symmetry.space_group_name_H-M   'P 1'
#
loop_
_entity.id
_entity.type
_entity.pdbx_description
1 polymer ?
#
loop_
_entity_poly.entity_id
_entity_poly.type
_entity_poly.pdbx_seq_one_letter_code
_entity_poly.pdbx_strand_id
1 'polypeptide(L)'
;SMWWGVTMMVVGSLVSLAAKPELFKAAFKSVTGKKAPDAEKGPDVLAHIEVPLWVSYVGVPIFGVLGAWVTHAFFGVPLYLALISLPLIFILTVICTNSMALTSLTPTGSLSKITQFTMGALDRSNPASNLLPAGMTAEIASNAANLLSDIKPGYMLGGKPRHQVVGHVIGILAGV
;
A
#
# COMPACT_ATOMS: atom_id res chain seq x y z
N SER A 1 -24.02 17.82 -10.93
CA SER A 1 -22.87 18.02 -11.75
C SER A 1 -21.67 17.24 -11.20
N MET A 2 -20.95 16.59 -12.07
CA MET A 2 -19.83 15.67 -11.78
C MET A 2 -18.72 16.33 -10.94
N TRP A 3 -18.48 17.62 -11.12
CA TRP A 3 -17.46 18.38 -10.40
C TRP A 3 -17.70 18.48 -8.88
N TRP A 4 -18.93 18.59 -8.44
CA TRP A 4 -19.27 18.59 -7.02
C TRP A 4 -18.91 17.27 -6.33
N GLY A 5 -19.23 16.15 -6.97
CA GLY A 5 -18.88 14.83 -6.44
C GLY A 5 -17.36 14.63 -6.33
N VAL A 6 -16.62 15.01 -7.37
CA VAL A 6 -15.15 14.93 -7.38
C VAL A 6 -14.55 15.82 -6.29
N THR A 7 -15.03 17.06 -6.15
CA THR A 7 -14.54 17.98 -5.12
C THR A 7 -14.83 17.45 -3.71
N MET A 8 -16.04 16.95 -3.46
CA MET A 8 -16.39 16.34 -2.17
C MET A 8 -15.52 15.14 -1.84
N MET A 9 -15.27 14.25 -2.82
CA MET A 9 -14.38 13.10 -2.62
C MET A 9 -12.95 13.52 -2.30
N VAL A 10 -12.42 14.51 -3.02
CA VAL A 10 -11.06 15.02 -2.83
C VAL A 10 -10.91 15.71 -1.49
N VAL A 11 -11.81 16.65 -1.18
CA VAL A 11 -11.77 17.40 0.09
C VAL A 11 -12.01 16.45 1.27
N GLY A 12 -13.00 15.56 1.19
CA GLY A 12 -13.27 14.57 2.22
C GLY A 12 -12.06 13.66 2.48
N SER A 13 -11.37 13.28 1.41
CA SER A 13 -10.15 12.47 1.45
C SER A 13 -8.99 13.19 2.13
N LEU A 14 -8.73 14.44 1.74
CA LEU A 14 -7.68 15.26 2.34
C LEU A 14 -7.96 15.58 3.81
N VAL A 15 -9.23 15.89 4.14
CA VAL A 15 -9.64 16.16 5.52
C VAL A 15 -9.50 14.91 6.38
N SER A 16 -9.94 13.74 5.91
CA SER A 16 -9.78 12.48 6.63
C SER A 16 -8.31 12.15 6.90
N LEU A 17 -7.45 12.46 5.95
CA LEU A 17 -6.01 12.25 6.07
C LEU A 17 -5.39 13.25 7.05
N ALA A 18 -5.76 14.53 6.96
CA ALA A 18 -5.29 15.59 7.85
C ALA A 18 -5.81 15.46 9.28
N ALA A 19 -7.00 14.89 9.47
CA ALA A 19 -7.61 14.67 10.78
C ALA A 19 -6.86 13.61 11.63
N LYS A 20 -6.02 12.77 10.98
CA LYS A 20 -5.28 11.70 11.69
C LYS A 20 -3.77 11.77 11.38
N PRO A 21 -3.06 12.83 11.80
CA PRO A 21 -1.62 12.97 11.56
C PRO A 21 -0.80 11.88 12.25
N GLU A 22 -1.37 11.22 13.26
CA GLU A 22 -0.75 10.10 13.97
C GLU A 22 -0.54 8.88 13.08
N LEU A 23 -1.41 8.65 12.09
CA LEU A 23 -1.24 7.57 11.12
C LEU A 23 0.01 7.76 10.26
N PHE A 24 0.30 9.01 9.86
CA PHE A 24 1.53 9.33 9.15
C PHE A 24 2.77 9.11 10.02
N LYS A 25 2.73 9.59 11.26
CA LYS A 25 3.84 9.41 12.21
C LYS A 25 4.09 7.92 12.50
N ALA A 26 3.04 7.14 12.69
CA ALA A 26 3.14 5.70 12.90
C ALA A 26 3.69 4.98 11.67
N ALA A 27 3.22 5.34 10.47
CA ALA A 27 3.70 4.77 9.21
C ALA A 27 5.18 5.10 8.99
N PHE A 28 5.61 6.35 9.14
CA PHE A 28 7.01 6.75 9.02
C PHE A 28 7.89 6.09 10.08
N LYS A 29 7.42 5.96 11.31
CA LYS A 29 8.15 5.27 12.37
C LYS A 29 8.32 3.78 12.07
N SER A 30 7.32 3.13 11.48
CA SER A 30 7.37 1.75 11.03
C SER A 30 8.39 1.55 9.90
N VAL A 31 8.42 2.46 8.92
CA VAL A 31 9.37 2.40 7.78
C VAL A 31 10.81 2.67 8.22
N THR A 32 11.03 3.58 9.16
CA THR A 32 12.39 3.92 9.65
C THR A 32 12.97 2.88 10.62
N GLY A 33 12.28 1.79 10.88
CA GLY A 33 12.81 0.65 11.67
C GLY A 33 13.11 0.98 13.14
N LYS A 34 12.72 2.16 13.63
CA LYS A 34 12.79 2.47 15.06
C LYS A 34 11.71 1.67 15.77
N LYS A 35 12.08 0.51 16.31
CA LYS A 35 11.24 -0.27 17.20
C LYS A 35 10.62 0.67 18.25
N ALA A 36 9.32 0.47 18.53
CA ALA A 36 8.67 1.16 19.63
C ALA A 36 9.49 0.95 20.91
N PRO A 37 9.59 1.97 21.79
CA PRO A 37 10.38 1.87 23.03
C PRO A 37 9.96 0.73 23.96
N ASP A 38 8.75 0.22 23.79
CA ASP A 38 8.12 -0.82 24.62
C ASP A 38 8.10 -2.22 23.96
N ALA A 39 8.81 -2.43 22.85
CA ALA A 39 9.05 -3.80 22.37
C ALA A 39 9.98 -4.49 23.39
N GLU A 40 9.38 -5.23 24.30
CA GLU A 40 10.09 -6.05 25.28
C GLU A 40 11.26 -6.78 24.63
N LYS A 41 12.43 -6.70 25.30
CA LYS A 41 13.67 -7.41 24.93
C LYS A 41 13.56 -8.91 25.21
N GLY A 42 12.45 -9.53 24.78
CA GLY A 42 12.30 -10.98 24.81
C GLY A 42 12.80 -11.60 23.50
N PRO A 43 13.16 -12.89 23.48
CA PRO A 43 13.41 -13.60 22.23
C PRO A 43 12.16 -13.45 21.36
N ASP A 44 12.36 -13.11 20.07
CA ASP A 44 11.27 -12.88 19.11
C ASP A 44 10.51 -14.19 18.84
N VAL A 45 9.55 -14.47 19.72
CA VAL A 45 8.76 -15.72 19.73
C VAL A 45 7.98 -15.89 18.44
N LEU A 46 7.73 -14.78 17.72
CA LEU A 46 6.95 -14.75 16.50
C LEU A 46 7.78 -14.96 15.22
N ALA A 47 9.10 -14.84 15.30
CA ALA A 47 10.00 -14.92 14.13
C ALA A 47 9.85 -16.21 13.31
N HIS A 48 9.45 -17.32 13.93
CA HIS A 48 9.22 -18.60 13.24
C HIS A 48 7.83 -18.72 12.62
N ILE A 49 6.90 -17.81 12.93
CA ILE A 49 5.52 -17.81 12.48
C ILE A 49 5.32 -16.73 11.40
N GLU A 50 6.08 -15.64 11.48
CA GLU A 50 6.00 -14.50 10.56
C GLU A 50 6.73 -14.78 9.23
N VAL A 51 6.34 -14.03 8.20
CA VAL A 51 7.06 -14.04 6.92
C VAL A 51 8.40 -13.34 7.10
N PRO A 52 9.54 -13.94 6.69
CA PRO A 52 10.83 -13.31 6.83
C PRO A 52 10.90 -11.96 6.13
N LEU A 53 11.44 -10.94 6.79
CA LEU A 53 11.55 -9.57 6.24
C LEU A 53 12.32 -9.51 4.92
N TRP A 54 13.28 -10.43 4.69
CA TRP A 54 14.04 -10.45 3.45
C TRP A 54 13.15 -10.67 2.21
N VAL A 55 12.03 -11.41 2.36
CA VAL A 55 11.06 -11.62 1.28
C VAL A 55 10.46 -10.29 0.84
N SER A 56 10.16 -9.40 1.78
CA SER A 56 9.68 -8.05 1.46
C SER A 56 10.77 -7.17 0.87
N TYR A 57 11.98 -7.20 1.41
CA TYR A 57 13.10 -6.39 0.91
C TYR A 57 13.53 -6.77 -0.50
N VAL A 58 13.38 -8.02 -0.89
CA VAL A 58 13.72 -8.50 -2.24
C VAL A 58 12.49 -8.44 -3.16
N GLY A 59 11.33 -8.86 -2.67
CA GLY A 59 10.09 -8.93 -3.45
C GLY A 59 9.59 -7.55 -3.90
N VAL A 60 9.54 -6.59 -2.99
CA VAL A 60 9.00 -5.25 -3.31
C VAL A 60 9.79 -4.55 -4.43
N PRO A 61 11.12 -4.49 -4.42
CA PRO A 61 11.88 -3.92 -5.54
C PRO A 61 11.72 -4.69 -6.85
N ILE A 62 11.75 -6.02 -6.81
CA ILE A 62 11.64 -6.86 -8.03
C ILE A 62 10.28 -6.63 -8.70
N PHE A 63 9.18 -6.82 -7.96
CA PHE A 63 7.83 -6.62 -8.51
C PHE A 63 7.55 -5.15 -8.83
N GLY A 64 8.12 -4.21 -8.08
CA GLY A 64 8.04 -2.79 -8.37
C GLY A 64 8.67 -2.43 -9.71
N VAL A 65 9.89 -2.88 -9.95
CA VAL A 65 10.61 -2.65 -11.23
C VAL A 65 9.88 -3.35 -12.38
N LEU A 66 9.40 -4.58 -12.17
CA LEU A 66 8.60 -5.30 -13.18
C LEU A 66 7.33 -4.51 -13.53
N GLY A 67 6.60 -4.02 -12.52
CA GLY A 67 5.40 -3.19 -12.71
C GLY A 67 5.71 -1.89 -13.46
N ALA A 68 6.80 -1.22 -13.11
CA ALA A 68 7.25 -0.01 -13.80
C ALA A 68 7.62 -0.30 -15.27
N TRP A 69 8.27 -1.43 -15.54
CA TRP A 69 8.60 -1.86 -16.89
C TRP A 69 7.34 -2.16 -17.72
N VAL A 70 6.39 -2.90 -17.17
CA VAL A 70 5.10 -3.19 -17.82
C VAL A 70 4.34 -1.90 -18.13
N THR A 71 4.28 -0.97 -17.16
CA THR A 71 3.62 0.33 -17.32
C THR A 71 4.27 1.15 -18.44
N HIS A 72 5.59 1.11 -18.53
CA HIS A 72 6.31 1.76 -19.61
C HIS A 72 6.08 1.10 -20.98
N ALA A 73 6.20 -0.23 -21.05
CA ALA A 73 6.14 -0.99 -22.31
C ALA A 73 4.75 -1.00 -22.95
N PHE A 74 3.68 -1.13 -22.14
CA PHE A 74 2.32 -1.28 -22.64
C PHE A 74 1.52 0.01 -22.67
N PHE A 75 1.83 0.98 -21.82
CA PHE A 75 1.06 2.21 -21.67
C PHE A 75 1.84 3.48 -22.04
N GLY A 76 3.11 3.36 -22.44
CA GLY A 76 3.91 4.48 -22.87
C GLY A 76 4.23 5.50 -21.76
N VAL A 77 4.05 5.14 -20.50
CA VAL A 77 4.40 6.01 -19.37
C VAL A 77 5.91 6.12 -19.27
N PRO A 78 6.48 7.33 -19.15
CA PRO A 78 7.91 7.50 -18.97
C PRO A 78 8.46 6.71 -17.79
N LEU A 79 9.53 5.94 -17.97
CA LEU A 79 10.06 5.04 -16.95
C LEU A 79 10.42 5.77 -15.64
N TYR A 80 10.93 7.01 -15.74
CA TYR A 80 11.26 7.81 -14.56
C TYR A 80 10.03 8.13 -13.71
N LEU A 81 8.87 8.39 -14.32
CA LEU A 81 7.60 8.61 -13.58
C LEU A 81 7.11 7.32 -12.93
N ALA A 82 7.18 6.21 -13.64
CA ALA A 82 6.85 4.90 -13.07
C ALA A 82 7.74 4.58 -11.86
N LEU A 83 9.04 4.84 -11.93
CA LEU A 83 9.97 4.64 -10.81
C LEU A 83 9.72 5.61 -9.64
N ILE A 84 9.39 6.88 -9.91
CA ILE A 84 9.05 7.86 -8.86
C ILE A 84 7.74 7.47 -8.16
N SER A 85 6.80 6.84 -8.88
CA SER A 85 5.55 6.40 -8.27
C SER A 85 5.73 5.28 -7.24
N LEU A 86 6.74 4.43 -7.37
CA LEU A 86 6.95 3.28 -6.47
C LEU A 86 7.12 3.65 -4.99
N PRO A 87 8.04 4.57 -4.60
CA PRO A 87 8.16 4.97 -3.21
C PRO A 87 6.89 5.65 -2.69
N LEU A 88 6.20 6.42 -3.54
CA LEU A 88 4.93 7.03 -3.18
C LEU A 88 3.86 5.97 -2.89
N ILE A 89 3.69 5.00 -3.78
CA ILE A 89 2.77 3.86 -3.61
C ILE A 89 3.10 3.10 -2.31
N PHE A 90 4.39 2.83 -2.06
CA PHE A 90 4.82 2.14 -0.86
C PHE A 90 4.43 2.88 0.42
N ILE A 91 4.73 4.18 0.51
CA ILE A 91 4.39 5.02 1.67
C ILE A 91 2.87 5.04 1.88
N LEU A 92 2.10 5.24 0.82
CA LEU A 92 0.64 5.30 0.89
C LEU A 92 0.03 3.95 1.28
N THR A 93 0.61 2.84 0.82
CA THR A 93 0.19 1.49 1.23
C THR A 93 0.44 1.26 2.72
N VAL A 94 1.59 1.69 3.25
CA VAL A 94 1.87 1.60 4.70
C VAL A 94 0.88 2.43 5.50
N ILE A 95 0.50 3.62 5.02
CA ILE A 95 -0.54 4.44 5.66
C ILE A 95 -1.89 3.72 5.63
N CYS A 96 -2.26 3.11 4.51
CA CYS A 96 -3.51 2.37 4.35
C CYS A 96 -3.59 1.19 5.32
N THR A 97 -2.55 0.37 5.39
CA THR A 97 -2.50 -0.80 6.27
C THR A 97 -2.54 -0.41 7.75
N ASN A 98 -1.84 0.65 8.15
CA ASN A 98 -1.94 1.19 9.52
C ASN A 98 -3.35 1.73 9.83
N SER A 99 -3.97 2.44 8.89
CA SER A 99 -5.36 2.90 9.03
C SER A 99 -6.32 1.72 9.22
N MET A 100 -6.19 0.69 8.39
CA MET A 100 -6.99 -0.54 8.50
C MET A 100 -6.78 -1.23 9.85
N ALA A 101 -5.55 -1.34 10.33
CA ALA A 101 -5.25 -1.98 11.61
C ALA A 101 -5.88 -1.26 12.81
N LEU A 102 -5.96 0.07 12.76
CA LEU A 102 -6.45 0.90 13.86
C LEU A 102 -7.96 1.19 13.79
N THR A 103 -8.51 1.33 12.58
CA THR A 103 -9.89 1.82 12.40
C THR A 103 -10.79 0.85 11.63
N SER A 104 -10.24 -0.25 11.12
CA SER A 104 -10.94 -1.17 10.21
C SER A 104 -11.48 -0.50 8.93
N LEU A 105 -10.95 0.68 8.58
CA LEU A 105 -11.31 1.42 7.38
C LEU A 105 -10.10 1.52 6.44
N THR A 106 -10.34 1.24 5.16
CA THR A 106 -9.34 1.32 4.08
C THR A 106 -9.54 2.59 3.26
N PRO A 107 -8.74 3.65 3.45
CA PRO A 107 -8.91 4.92 2.72
C PRO A 107 -8.29 4.85 1.31
N THR A 108 -8.52 3.77 0.56
CA THR A 108 -7.91 3.53 -0.76
C THR A 108 -8.23 4.61 -1.78
N GLY A 109 -9.49 5.08 -1.80
CA GLY A 109 -9.91 6.16 -2.71
C GLY A 109 -9.18 7.48 -2.46
N SER A 110 -8.93 7.81 -1.19
CA SER A 110 -8.17 9.01 -0.80
C SER A 110 -6.71 8.94 -1.24
N LEU A 111 -6.07 7.80 -0.98
CA LEU A 111 -4.67 7.58 -1.28
C LEU A 111 -4.40 7.55 -2.79
N SER A 112 -5.31 6.94 -3.55
CA SER A 112 -5.31 6.96 -5.01
C SER A 112 -5.35 8.40 -5.57
N LYS A 113 -6.19 9.26 -4.98
CA LYS A 113 -6.29 10.67 -5.40
C LYS A 113 -5.01 11.46 -5.11
N ILE A 114 -4.34 11.20 -4.00
CA ILE A 114 -3.03 11.82 -3.71
C ILE A 114 -2.02 11.44 -4.79
N THR A 115 -1.94 10.15 -5.16
CA THR A 115 -1.07 9.70 -6.25
C THR A 115 -1.45 10.37 -7.57
N GLN A 116 -2.74 10.43 -7.88
CA GLN A 116 -3.24 11.04 -9.10
C GLN A 116 -2.83 12.52 -9.22
N PHE A 117 -3.00 13.30 -8.15
CA PHE A 117 -2.60 14.70 -8.13
C PHE A 117 -1.08 14.88 -8.22
N THR A 118 -0.34 14.08 -7.49
CA THR A 118 1.13 14.14 -7.50
C THR A 118 1.67 13.86 -8.90
N MET A 119 1.22 12.78 -9.52
CA MET A 119 1.66 12.39 -10.86
C MET A 119 1.14 13.35 -11.94
N GLY A 120 -0.10 13.82 -11.81
CA GLY A 120 -0.66 14.83 -12.73
C GLY A 120 0.02 16.20 -12.63
N ALA A 121 0.62 16.54 -11.50
CA ALA A 121 1.44 17.73 -11.36
C ALA A 121 2.80 17.59 -12.05
N LEU A 122 3.36 16.36 -12.06
CA LEU A 122 4.65 16.05 -12.68
C LEU A 122 4.54 15.89 -14.20
N ASP A 123 3.45 15.29 -14.68
CA ASP A 123 3.21 15.10 -16.11
C ASP A 123 1.75 15.44 -16.45
N ARG A 124 1.56 16.56 -17.14
CA ARG A 124 0.26 17.02 -17.60
C ARG A 124 -0.06 16.59 -19.02
N SER A 125 0.90 16.06 -19.75
CA SER A 125 0.78 15.78 -21.17
C SER A 125 0.10 14.44 -21.45
N ASN A 126 0.30 13.44 -20.59
CA ASN A 126 -0.23 12.10 -20.76
C ASN A 126 -1.16 11.70 -19.60
N PRO A 127 -2.48 11.58 -19.86
CA PRO A 127 -3.43 11.13 -18.82
C PRO A 127 -3.09 9.75 -18.22
N ALA A 128 -2.46 8.87 -18.98
CA ALA A 128 -2.06 7.55 -18.49
C ALA A 128 -1.00 7.65 -17.38
N SER A 129 -0.12 8.67 -17.45
CA SER A 129 0.94 8.89 -16.46
C SER A 129 0.43 9.21 -15.05
N ASN A 130 -0.79 9.72 -14.93
CA ASN A 130 -1.39 9.98 -13.62
C ASN A 130 -2.43 8.91 -13.23
N LEU A 131 -3.16 8.37 -14.20
CA LEU A 131 -4.27 7.45 -13.93
C LEU A 131 -3.77 6.06 -13.53
N LEU A 132 -2.73 5.55 -14.21
CA LEU A 132 -2.18 4.23 -13.92
C LEU A 132 -1.53 4.14 -12.53
N PRO A 133 -0.62 5.05 -12.12
CA PRO A 133 -0.09 5.01 -10.75
C PRO A 133 -1.17 5.20 -9.68
N ALA A 134 -2.22 5.98 -9.95
CA ALA A 134 -3.33 6.13 -9.03
C ALA A 134 -4.14 4.84 -8.89
N GLY A 135 -4.42 4.15 -9.99
CA GLY A 135 -5.06 2.83 -10.00
C GLY A 135 -4.21 1.79 -9.26
N MET A 136 -2.91 1.73 -9.55
CA MET A 136 -1.97 0.84 -8.86
C MET A 136 -1.93 1.12 -7.36
N THR A 137 -1.95 2.40 -6.93
CA THR A 137 -1.99 2.76 -5.51
C THR A 137 -3.24 2.21 -4.84
N ALA A 138 -4.41 2.41 -5.46
CA ALA A 138 -5.67 1.92 -4.91
C ALA A 138 -5.66 0.39 -4.78
N GLU A 139 -5.22 -0.30 -5.82
CA GLU A 139 -5.23 -1.76 -5.89
C GLU A 139 -4.24 -2.38 -4.92
N ILE A 140 -2.99 -1.91 -4.90
CA ILE A 140 -1.96 -2.41 -3.99
C ILE A 140 -2.35 -2.15 -2.52
N ALA A 141 -2.83 -0.94 -2.22
CA ALA A 141 -3.26 -0.59 -0.86
C ALA A 141 -4.48 -1.40 -0.42
N SER A 142 -5.43 -1.66 -1.32
CA SER A 142 -6.61 -2.49 -1.05
C SER A 142 -6.22 -3.94 -0.78
N ASN A 143 -5.40 -4.52 -1.64
CA ASN A 143 -4.96 -5.90 -1.50
C ASN A 143 -4.11 -6.10 -0.23
N ALA A 144 -3.23 -5.16 0.11
CA ALA A 144 -2.47 -5.20 1.34
C ALA A 144 -3.37 -5.13 2.59
N ALA A 145 -4.40 -4.28 2.57
CA ALA A 145 -5.37 -4.16 3.66
C ALA A 145 -6.23 -5.43 3.79
N ASN A 146 -6.69 -6.01 2.67
CA ASN A 146 -7.45 -7.25 2.65
C ASN A 146 -6.62 -8.41 3.22
N LEU A 147 -5.36 -8.55 2.78
CA LEU A 147 -4.45 -9.56 3.31
C LEU A 147 -4.28 -9.43 4.83
N LEU A 148 -4.14 -8.21 5.34
CA LEU A 148 -4.05 -7.96 6.78
C LEU A 148 -5.35 -8.35 7.51
N SER A 149 -6.50 -8.09 6.90
CA SER A 149 -7.82 -8.46 7.44
C SER A 149 -8.00 -9.97 7.54
N ASP A 150 -7.41 -10.72 6.61
CA ASP A 150 -7.49 -12.19 6.59
C ASP A 150 -6.48 -12.81 7.57
N ILE A 151 -5.27 -12.28 7.63
CA ILE A 151 -4.20 -12.79 8.50
C ILE A 151 -4.56 -12.62 9.98
N LYS A 152 -5.11 -11.48 10.38
CA LYS A 152 -5.38 -11.17 11.79
C LYS A 152 -6.39 -12.13 12.44
N PRO A 153 -7.59 -12.36 11.88
CA PRO A 153 -8.52 -13.35 12.43
C PRO A 153 -7.96 -14.77 12.40
N GLY A 154 -7.29 -15.15 11.31
CA GLY A 154 -6.67 -16.47 11.19
C GLY A 154 -5.60 -16.72 12.27
N TYR A 155 -4.80 -15.71 12.59
CA TYR A 155 -3.84 -15.78 13.70
C TYR A 155 -4.55 -15.92 15.06
N MET A 156 -5.63 -15.18 15.28
CA MET A 156 -6.43 -15.29 16.52
C MET A 156 -7.07 -16.66 16.70
N LEU A 157 -7.33 -17.38 15.61
CA LEU A 157 -7.83 -18.75 15.59
C LEU A 157 -6.71 -19.80 15.67
N GLY A 158 -5.44 -19.38 15.86
CA GLY A 158 -4.28 -20.29 15.96
C GLY A 158 -3.63 -20.64 14.63
N GLY A 159 -4.05 -20.02 13.52
CA GLY A 159 -3.42 -20.17 12.22
C GLY A 159 -2.05 -19.48 12.17
N LYS A 160 -1.11 -20.09 11.41
CA LYS A 160 0.20 -19.47 11.20
C LYS A 160 0.13 -18.48 10.02
N PRO A 161 0.50 -17.19 10.18
CA PRO A 161 0.50 -16.19 9.11
C PRO A 161 1.21 -16.63 7.83
N ARG A 162 2.32 -17.36 7.93
CA ARG A 162 3.04 -17.92 6.78
C ARG A 162 2.17 -18.79 5.88
N HIS A 163 1.34 -19.65 6.47
CA HIS A 163 0.47 -20.56 5.71
C HIS A 163 -0.64 -19.78 5.00
N GLN A 164 -1.14 -18.70 5.61
CA GLN A 164 -2.15 -17.85 4.99
C GLN A 164 -1.59 -17.09 3.80
N VAL A 165 -0.36 -16.55 3.90
CA VAL A 165 0.31 -15.90 2.76
C VAL A 165 0.50 -16.88 1.60
N VAL A 166 0.95 -18.10 1.87
CA VAL A 166 1.08 -19.15 0.85
C VAL A 166 -0.28 -19.48 0.22
N GLY A 167 -1.30 -19.63 1.06
CA GLY A 167 -2.68 -19.86 0.57
C GLY A 167 -3.18 -18.72 -0.31
N HIS A 168 -2.85 -17.47 0.02
CA HIS A 168 -3.21 -16.30 -0.79
C HIS A 168 -2.53 -16.31 -2.16
N VAL A 169 -1.22 -16.64 -2.19
CA VAL A 169 -0.48 -16.79 -3.47
C VAL A 169 -1.07 -17.89 -4.33
N ILE A 170 -1.39 -19.04 -3.74
CA ILE A 170 -2.04 -20.15 -4.47
C ILE A 170 -3.42 -19.72 -4.98
N GLY A 171 -4.20 -19.00 -4.17
CA GLY A 171 -5.51 -18.47 -4.55
C GLY A 171 -5.44 -17.50 -5.74
N ILE A 172 -4.44 -16.62 -5.76
CA ILE A 172 -4.20 -15.71 -6.91
C ILE A 172 -3.91 -16.53 -8.17
N LEU A 173 -3.00 -17.51 -8.09
CA LEU A 173 -2.63 -18.34 -9.24
C LEU A 173 -3.78 -19.21 -9.75
N ALA A 174 -4.67 -19.65 -8.86
CA ALA A 174 -5.83 -20.45 -9.24
C ALA A 174 -7.01 -19.61 -9.77
N GLY A 175 -7.06 -18.32 -9.46
CA GLY A 175 -8.12 -17.40 -9.86
C GLY A 175 -7.87 -16.64 -11.17
N VAL A 176 -6.68 -16.79 -11.77
CA VAL A 176 -6.30 -16.23 -13.06
C VAL A 176 -6.54 -17.28 -14.15
#